data_44ac0639b95aa7ac86b62fbad4a3bf41
#
_entry.id   44ac0639b95aa7ac86b62fbad4a3bf41
#
_cell.length_a   1.000
_cell.length_b   1.000
_cell.length_c   1.000
_cell.angle_alpha   90.00
_cell.angle_beta   90.00
_cell.angle_gamma   90.00
#
_symmetry.space_group_name_H-M   'P 1'
#
loop_
_entity.id
_entity.type
_entity.pdbx_description
1 polymer ?
#
loop_
_entity_poly.entity_id
_entity_poly.type
_entity_poly.pdbx_seq_one_letter_code
_entity_poly.pdbx_strand_id
1 'polypeptide(L)'
;MQRREFLRLLALAAAAGASLRPGASEAEAAEELYELPAFGNVSLLHITDTHAQLLPVYFREPDVNIGIAAAAGQPPHLVGEALLKHFGIAPGGTQAHAFTFLDFEAAARRYGKVGGFAHLASLVKRVRASRPHALLLDGGDSWQGSATSLWTQGADMIGAQKLLGVEVMTAHWEFTYGAQRVQQAVGKELAPIEFIAQNVKTVDFEDPVFKPYTLKNVNGVPLAIIGQAFPYTPIAHPRYMMSEWSFGIQDKHLQQLVDEVRAKGAKLVVLLSHNGMDVDLKLATRVRGIDVILGGHTHDGVPAPTVVGNAGGQTLVANAGSNGKFLGVLDLEVKTGGVAGYRYRLLPVFANLLPADPEMARYIDGVRAPHRAKLEEKLAVTEGLLYRRGNFNGTFDQLILDALMTVKGAEIAFSPGFRWGTSLLPGDAVTRDHLMDQTAITYPYTTLNEFTGEQIKAILEDVCDNLFNPDPYLQQGGDMVRVGGMTYACDPRQKIGARISDMRLGGKPVAANRTYKVAGWAPVAEGASGEPIWSIVETYLRAHRTLAPRRLDLPRVIGMQGNPGLA
;
A
#
# COMPACT_ATOMS: atom_id res chain seq x y z
N MET A 1 14.65 19.91 30.92
CA MET A 1 14.42 19.04 29.77
C MET A 1 13.36 19.71 28.90
N GLN A 2 13.72 20.13 27.68
CA GLN A 2 12.76 20.80 26.79
C GLN A 2 11.74 19.77 26.28
N ARG A 3 10.48 20.19 26.08
CA ARG A 3 9.36 19.36 25.59
C ARG A 3 9.74 18.55 24.32
N ARG A 4 10.63 19.09 23.49
CA ARG A 4 11.18 18.46 22.29
C ARG A 4 12.10 17.26 22.58
N GLU A 5 12.90 17.31 23.62
CA GLU A 5 13.78 16.19 24.04
C GLU A 5 12.98 15.06 24.68
N PHE A 6 11.95 15.41 25.46
CA PHE A 6 11.05 14.43 26.08
C PHE A 6 10.26 13.63 25.02
N LEU A 7 9.74 14.30 23.97
CA LEU A 7 9.03 13.63 22.88
C LEU A 7 9.96 12.78 22.01
N ARG A 8 11.21 13.21 21.77
CA ARG A 8 12.23 12.37 21.10
C ARG A 8 12.61 11.14 21.94
N LEU A 9 12.78 11.29 23.24
CA LEU A 9 13.08 10.18 24.14
C LEU A 9 11.91 9.20 24.25
N LEU A 10 10.67 9.68 24.24
CA LEU A 10 9.47 8.82 24.22
C LEU A 10 9.34 8.07 22.89
N ALA A 11 9.62 8.71 21.75
CA ALA A 11 9.62 8.06 20.43
C ALA A 11 10.73 7.00 20.32
N LEU A 12 11.94 7.29 20.80
CA LEU A 12 13.05 6.35 20.84
C LEU A 12 12.83 5.18 21.82
N ALA A 13 12.24 5.44 22.99
CA ALA A 13 11.88 4.38 23.94
C ALA A 13 10.74 3.49 23.42
N ALA A 14 9.84 4.03 22.59
CA ALA A 14 8.77 3.27 21.95
C ALA A 14 9.28 2.40 20.79
N ALA A 15 10.33 2.85 20.06
CA ALA A 15 10.97 2.07 19.01
C ALA A 15 11.92 0.97 19.56
N ALA A 16 12.45 1.15 20.76
CA ALA A 16 13.41 0.25 21.41
C ALA A 16 12.75 -0.92 22.17
N GLY A 17 11.59 -1.41 21.75
CA GLY A 17 10.87 -2.47 22.44
C GLY A 17 11.08 -3.85 21.84
N ALA A 18 11.50 -4.76 22.70
CA ALA A 18 11.52 -6.22 22.60
C ALA A 18 12.53 -6.83 21.62
N SER A 19 13.79 -6.88 22.04
CA SER A 19 14.66 -7.96 21.59
C SER A 19 14.17 -9.27 22.24
N LEU A 20 13.58 -10.17 21.45
CA LEU A 20 13.22 -11.52 21.91
C LEU A 20 14.45 -12.16 22.57
N ARG A 21 14.28 -12.65 23.80
CA ARG A 21 15.33 -13.37 24.50
C ARG A 21 15.74 -14.60 23.69
N PRO A 22 17.03 -14.85 23.45
CA PRO A 22 17.47 -16.08 22.80
C PRO A 22 16.96 -17.28 23.61
N GLY A 23 16.14 -18.13 22.97
CA GLY A 23 15.56 -19.32 23.61
C GLY A 23 14.12 -19.17 24.12
N ALA A 24 13.45 -18.04 23.91
CA ALA A 24 12.02 -17.89 24.21
C ALA A 24 11.17 -18.84 23.34
N SER A 25 10.13 -19.43 23.91
CA SER A 25 9.14 -20.20 23.17
C SER A 25 8.34 -19.28 22.21
N GLU A 26 7.70 -19.87 21.19
CA GLU A 26 6.83 -19.08 20.27
C GLU A 26 5.72 -18.33 21.03
N ALA A 27 5.20 -18.91 22.11
CA ALA A 27 4.19 -18.27 22.95
C ALA A 27 4.75 -17.07 23.72
N GLU A 28 5.95 -17.18 24.30
CA GLU A 28 6.63 -16.07 24.98
C GLU A 28 6.98 -14.96 23.99
N ALA A 29 7.44 -15.33 22.78
CA ALA A 29 7.72 -14.39 21.69
C ALA A 29 6.47 -13.62 21.25
N ALA A 30 5.32 -14.30 21.12
CA ALA A 30 4.04 -13.69 20.81
C ALA A 30 3.56 -12.78 21.93
N GLU A 31 3.74 -13.18 23.18
CA GLU A 31 3.35 -12.39 24.32
C GLU A 31 4.14 -11.08 24.40
N GLU A 32 5.46 -11.15 24.27
CA GLU A 32 6.34 -9.97 24.28
C GLU A 32 6.06 -9.03 23.09
N LEU A 33 5.80 -9.55 21.87
CA LEU A 33 5.52 -8.75 20.69
C LEU A 33 4.20 -7.99 20.77
N TYR A 34 3.16 -8.62 21.34
CA TYR A 34 1.79 -8.09 21.36
C TYR A 34 1.37 -7.57 22.74
N GLU A 35 2.25 -7.57 23.73
CA GLU A 35 2.00 -6.92 25.01
C GLU A 35 2.17 -5.41 24.85
N LEU A 36 1.05 -4.70 24.89
CA LEU A 36 1.00 -3.27 24.65
C LEU A 36 0.20 -2.57 25.74
N PRO A 37 0.86 -2.09 26.83
CA PRO A 37 0.18 -1.32 27.86
C PRO A 37 -0.52 -0.10 27.26
N ALA A 38 -1.79 0.11 27.59
CA ALA A 38 -2.57 1.26 27.14
C ALA A 38 -1.94 2.57 27.63
N PHE A 39 -2.10 3.63 26.85
CA PHE A 39 -1.62 4.97 27.19
C PHE A 39 -2.66 6.02 26.80
N GLY A 40 -2.74 7.10 27.58
CA GLY A 40 -3.62 8.24 27.29
C GLY A 40 -5.11 7.92 27.43
N ASN A 41 -5.92 8.65 26.66
CA ASN A 41 -7.38 8.58 26.72
C ASN A 41 -8.07 8.42 25.35
N VAL A 42 -7.31 8.45 24.24
CA VAL A 42 -7.81 8.16 22.88
C VAL A 42 -6.90 7.14 22.25
N SER A 43 -7.47 6.05 21.70
CA SER A 43 -6.73 5.04 20.93
C SER A 43 -7.30 4.92 19.54
N LEU A 44 -6.43 5.00 18.55
CA LEU A 44 -6.74 4.82 17.13
C LEU A 44 -6.00 3.57 16.64
N LEU A 45 -6.76 2.66 16.05
CA LEU A 45 -6.24 1.50 15.33
C LEU A 45 -6.33 1.80 13.84
N HIS A 46 -5.29 1.44 13.09
CA HIS A 46 -5.19 1.79 11.68
C HIS A 46 -4.77 0.59 10.84
N ILE A 47 -5.54 0.33 9.79
CA ILE A 47 -5.19 -0.54 8.67
C ILE A 47 -5.34 0.25 7.37
N THR A 48 -4.66 -0.17 6.32
CA THR A 48 -4.74 0.44 5.00
C THR A 48 -4.23 -0.55 3.94
N ASP A 49 -4.59 -0.34 2.68
CA ASP A 49 -4.03 -1.05 1.53
C ASP A 49 -4.06 -2.59 1.71
N THR A 50 -5.17 -3.11 2.24
CA THR A 50 -5.26 -4.56 2.52
C THR A 50 -5.38 -5.38 1.24
N HIS A 51 -5.75 -4.76 0.12
CA HIS A 51 -5.82 -5.35 -1.22
C HIS A 51 -6.50 -6.73 -1.25
N ALA A 52 -7.60 -6.81 -0.52
CA ALA A 52 -8.45 -8.01 -0.44
C ALA A 52 -7.70 -9.30 -0.02
N GLN A 53 -6.64 -9.18 0.77
CA GLN A 53 -5.87 -10.31 1.26
C GLN A 53 -6.51 -10.93 2.50
N LEU A 54 -7.57 -11.75 2.28
CA LEU A 54 -8.28 -12.45 3.35
C LEU A 54 -7.43 -13.52 4.04
N LEU A 55 -6.54 -14.19 3.30
CA LEU A 55 -5.64 -15.23 3.81
C LEU A 55 -4.27 -14.68 4.17
N PRO A 56 -3.54 -15.33 5.10
CA PRO A 56 -2.16 -14.97 5.36
C PRO A 56 -1.25 -15.34 4.18
N VAL A 57 -0.27 -14.47 3.89
CA VAL A 57 0.60 -14.54 2.72
C VAL A 57 2.07 -14.42 3.11
N TYR A 58 2.98 -14.84 2.24
CA TYR A 58 4.34 -14.34 2.27
C TYR A 58 4.37 -12.96 1.60
N PHE A 59 5.04 -12.01 2.22
CA PHE A 59 5.12 -10.65 1.71
C PHE A 59 6.51 -10.06 1.97
N ARG A 60 7.29 -9.91 0.89
CA ARG A 60 8.63 -9.34 0.92
C ARG A 60 8.56 -7.82 0.82
N GLU A 61 9.15 -7.12 1.77
CA GLU A 61 9.29 -5.66 1.70
C GLU A 61 10.22 -5.23 0.55
N PRO A 62 10.14 -3.97 0.08
CA PRO A 62 10.95 -3.49 -1.02
C PRO A 62 12.44 -3.45 -0.67
N ASP A 63 13.28 -3.74 -1.65
CA ASP A 63 14.72 -3.46 -1.64
C ASP A 63 15.06 -2.13 -2.30
N VAL A 64 14.07 -1.49 -2.95
CA VAL A 64 14.20 -0.19 -3.60
C VAL A 64 12.98 0.68 -3.28
N ASN A 65 13.21 1.79 -2.57
CA ASN A 65 12.25 2.86 -2.30
C ASN A 65 13.01 4.19 -2.28
N ILE A 66 13.38 4.67 -3.48
CA ILE A 66 14.29 5.81 -3.64
C ILE A 66 13.61 7.12 -3.28
N GLY A 67 14.15 7.82 -2.29
CA GLY A 67 13.86 9.22 -2.04
C GLY A 67 14.85 10.14 -2.74
N ILE A 68 14.37 11.28 -3.25
CA ILE A 68 15.18 12.31 -3.88
C ILE A 68 15.11 13.63 -3.12
N ALA A 69 16.03 14.54 -3.40
CA ALA A 69 16.07 15.88 -2.79
C ALA A 69 15.91 15.82 -1.25
N ALA A 70 14.92 16.50 -0.69
CA ALA A 70 14.67 16.54 0.75
C ALA A 70 14.17 15.19 1.34
N ALA A 71 13.62 14.32 0.53
CA ALA A 71 13.14 13.00 0.94
C ALA A 71 14.26 11.96 1.05
N ALA A 72 15.43 12.21 0.44
CA ALA A 72 16.55 11.28 0.46
C ALA A 72 17.01 10.98 1.90
N GLY A 73 17.01 9.71 2.29
CA GLY A 73 17.42 9.26 3.63
C GLY A 73 16.44 9.60 4.76
N GLN A 74 15.22 10.00 4.42
CA GLN A 74 14.14 10.18 5.37
C GLN A 74 13.09 9.07 5.20
N PRO A 75 12.37 8.66 6.26
CA PRO A 75 11.20 7.81 6.09
C PRO A 75 10.17 8.47 5.15
N PRO A 76 9.60 7.71 4.20
CA PRO A 76 9.64 6.26 4.08
C PRO A 76 10.79 5.69 3.23
N HIS A 77 11.70 6.52 2.72
CA HIS A 77 12.75 6.16 1.74
C HIS A 77 13.98 5.53 2.40
N LEU A 78 13.74 4.50 3.19
CA LEU A 78 14.77 3.70 3.86
C LEU A 78 14.46 2.22 3.62
N VAL A 79 15.43 1.43 3.18
CA VAL A 79 15.28 -0.01 2.98
C VAL A 79 16.37 -0.80 3.69
N GLY A 80 16.09 -2.07 3.97
CA GLY A 80 17.07 -3.01 4.51
C GLY A 80 17.80 -2.51 5.76
N GLU A 81 19.12 -2.57 5.76
CA GLU A 81 19.96 -2.15 6.91
C GLU A 81 19.79 -0.68 7.28
N ALA A 82 19.56 0.20 6.30
CA ALA A 82 19.34 1.62 6.55
C ALA A 82 18.06 1.85 7.39
N LEU A 83 16.99 1.13 7.09
CA LEU A 83 15.75 1.16 7.88
C LEU A 83 15.99 0.62 9.30
N LEU A 84 16.63 -0.55 9.42
CA LEU A 84 16.92 -1.15 10.73
C LEU A 84 17.74 -0.18 11.61
N LYS A 85 18.79 0.41 11.03
CA LYS A 85 19.66 1.38 11.72
C LYS A 85 18.90 2.62 12.17
N HIS A 86 18.05 3.18 11.29
CA HIS A 86 17.30 4.41 11.58
C HIS A 86 16.32 4.22 12.76
N PHE A 87 15.63 3.09 12.79
CA PHE A 87 14.64 2.80 13.82
C PHE A 87 15.17 1.99 15.01
N GLY A 88 16.46 1.65 15.04
CA GLY A 88 17.07 0.89 16.12
C GLY A 88 16.56 -0.56 16.22
N ILE A 89 16.16 -1.16 15.09
CA ILE A 89 15.66 -2.54 15.04
C ILE A 89 16.84 -3.50 14.92
N ALA A 90 16.89 -4.50 15.79
CA ALA A 90 17.93 -5.52 15.74
C ALA A 90 17.77 -6.42 14.49
N PRO A 91 18.86 -6.70 13.73
CA PRO A 91 18.81 -7.58 12.58
C PRO A 91 18.45 -9.03 12.97
N GLY A 92 17.89 -9.80 12.02
CA GLY A 92 17.59 -11.24 12.17
C GLY A 92 16.41 -11.59 13.09
N GLY A 93 15.72 -10.59 13.68
CA GLY A 93 14.54 -10.78 14.51
C GLY A 93 13.22 -10.70 13.72
N THR A 94 12.10 -10.96 14.41
CA THR A 94 10.74 -10.85 13.85
C THR A 94 10.44 -9.46 13.29
N GLN A 95 10.90 -8.39 13.96
CA GLN A 95 10.72 -7.03 13.48
C GLN A 95 11.56 -6.76 12.23
N ALA A 96 12.81 -7.21 12.17
CA ALA A 96 13.64 -7.07 10.97
C ALA A 96 12.98 -7.76 9.77
N HIS A 97 12.44 -8.97 9.96
CA HIS A 97 11.67 -9.67 8.92
C HIS A 97 10.37 -8.95 8.54
N ALA A 98 9.68 -8.35 9.50
CA ALA A 98 8.45 -7.62 9.23
C ALA A 98 8.69 -6.35 8.40
N PHE A 99 9.79 -5.65 8.63
CA PHE A 99 10.03 -4.32 8.06
C PHE A 99 11.04 -4.28 6.91
N THR A 100 11.71 -5.40 6.59
CA THR A 100 12.75 -5.44 5.56
C THR A 100 12.67 -6.69 4.68
N PHE A 101 13.38 -6.64 3.56
CA PHE A 101 13.59 -7.77 2.66
C PHE A 101 14.80 -8.66 3.04
N LEU A 102 15.56 -8.28 4.05
CA LEU A 102 16.82 -8.94 4.42
C LEU A 102 16.56 -10.40 4.84
N ASP A 103 17.38 -11.30 4.32
CA ASP A 103 17.29 -12.76 4.56
C ASP A 103 15.86 -13.34 4.40
N PHE A 104 15.09 -12.77 3.45
CA PHE A 104 13.64 -12.98 3.37
C PHE A 104 13.26 -14.45 3.33
N GLU A 105 13.90 -15.30 2.49
CA GLU A 105 13.52 -16.71 2.35
C GLU A 105 13.70 -17.48 3.65
N ALA A 106 14.85 -17.29 4.30
CA ALA A 106 15.17 -17.95 5.57
C ALA A 106 14.23 -17.45 6.68
N ALA A 107 14.01 -16.15 6.76
CA ALA A 107 13.13 -15.53 7.73
C ALA A 107 11.66 -15.91 7.52
N ALA A 108 11.17 -15.95 6.28
CA ALA A 108 9.81 -16.36 5.95
C ALA A 108 9.55 -17.85 6.31
N ARG A 109 10.53 -18.74 6.09
CA ARG A 109 10.44 -20.14 6.54
C ARG A 109 10.41 -20.25 8.07
N ARG A 110 11.12 -19.37 8.77
CA ARG A 110 11.20 -19.37 10.23
C ARG A 110 9.97 -18.73 10.89
N TYR A 111 9.54 -17.57 10.41
CA TYR A 111 8.49 -16.77 11.05
C TYR A 111 7.11 -16.98 10.42
N GLY A 112 7.03 -17.66 9.29
CA GLY A 112 5.78 -18.01 8.62
C GLY A 112 5.16 -16.86 7.83
N LYS A 113 3.88 -17.02 7.53
CA LYS A 113 3.07 -16.06 6.77
C LYS A 113 2.62 -14.90 7.65
N VAL A 114 2.35 -13.76 7.00
CA VAL A 114 1.88 -12.52 7.64
C VAL A 114 0.50 -12.14 7.14
N GLY A 115 -0.20 -11.27 7.88
CA GLY A 115 -1.54 -10.82 7.52
C GLY A 115 -2.61 -11.89 7.69
N GLY A 116 -3.64 -11.79 6.86
CA GLY A 116 -4.84 -12.61 6.95
C GLY A 116 -5.85 -12.08 7.96
N PHE A 117 -7.09 -11.83 7.49
CA PHE A 117 -8.11 -11.15 8.30
C PHE A 117 -8.49 -11.91 9.58
N ALA A 118 -8.39 -13.24 9.58
CA ALA A 118 -8.67 -14.02 10.79
C ALA A 118 -7.63 -13.78 11.91
N HIS A 119 -6.35 -13.64 11.56
CA HIS A 119 -5.27 -13.33 12.50
C HIS A 119 -5.29 -11.85 12.89
N LEU A 120 -5.57 -10.96 11.94
CA LEU A 120 -5.76 -9.54 12.18
C LEU A 120 -6.94 -9.30 13.15
N ALA A 121 -8.06 -10.03 13.01
CA ALA A 121 -9.20 -9.93 13.92
C ALA A 121 -8.84 -10.31 15.34
N SER A 122 -8.04 -11.37 15.54
CA SER A 122 -7.53 -11.74 16.86
C SER A 122 -6.66 -10.65 17.46
N LEU A 123 -5.79 -10.04 16.66
CA LEU A 123 -4.94 -8.93 17.13
C LEU A 123 -5.78 -7.70 17.50
N VAL A 124 -6.75 -7.31 16.67
CA VAL A 124 -7.67 -6.20 16.97
C VAL A 124 -8.44 -6.45 18.27
N LYS A 125 -9.00 -7.66 18.45
CA LYS A 125 -9.69 -8.04 19.69
C LYS A 125 -8.76 -7.97 20.91
N ARG A 126 -7.52 -8.47 20.78
CA ARG A 126 -6.49 -8.40 21.85
C ARG A 126 -6.16 -6.96 22.23
N VAL A 127 -5.93 -6.08 21.26
CA VAL A 127 -5.62 -4.66 21.52
C VAL A 127 -6.81 -3.95 22.14
N ARG A 128 -8.03 -4.18 21.65
CA ARG A 128 -9.26 -3.60 22.18
C ARG A 128 -9.59 -4.06 23.62
N ALA A 129 -9.12 -5.23 24.04
CA ALA A 129 -9.35 -5.70 25.40
C ALA A 129 -8.84 -4.73 26.48
N SER A 130 -7.74 -4.02 26.21
CA SER A 130 -7.22 -2.95 27.08
C SER A 130 -7.61 -1.53 26.62
N ARG A 131 -8.33 -1.40 25.50
CA ARG A 131 -8.73 -0.14 24.85
C ARG A 131 -10.18 -0.23 24.34
N PRO A 132 -11.18 -0.35 25.23
CA PRO A 132 -12.56 -0.74 24.86
C PRO A 132 -13.23 0.24 23.87
N HIS A 133 -12.75 1.47 23.79
CA HIS A 133 -13.29 2.51 22.90
C HIS A 133 -12.31 2.88 21.77
N ALA A 134 -11.34 2.02 21.46
CA ALA A 134 -10.43 2.24 20.36
C ALA A 134 -11.19 2.20 19.02
N LEU A 135 -11.04 3.25 18.21
CA LEU A 135 -11.60 3.32 16.86
C LEU A 135 -10.68 2.59 15.89
N LEU A 136 -11.24 1.72 15.05
CA LEU A 136 -10.52 1.08 13.94
C LEU A 136 -10.84 1.81 12.64
N LEU A 137 -9.80 2.39 12.03
CA LEU A 137 -9.87 3.20 10.83
C LEU A 137 -9.20 2.46 9.67
N ASP A 138 -9.82 2.50 8.49
CA ASP A 138 -9.30 1.88 7.26
C ASP A 138 -8.94 2.97 6.24
N GLY A 139 -7.67 3.05 5.89
CA GLY A 139 -7.12 4.04 4.96
C GLY A 139 -7.53 3.85 3.50
N GLY A 140 -8.30 2.80 3.16
CA GLY A 140 -8.71 2.47 1.79
C GLY A 140 -7.79 1.44 1.12
N ASP A 141 -8.03 1.19 -0.17
CA ASP A 141 -7.42 0.09 -0.94
C ASP A 141 -7.72 -1.29 -0.33
N SER A 142 -8.92 -1.45 0.19
CA SER A 142 -9.32 -2.68 0.85
C SER A 142 -10.11 -3.64 -0.04
N TRP A 143 -10.87 -3.12 -1.04
CA TRP A 143 -11.80 -3.96 -1.81
C TRP A 143 -11.24 -4.58 -3.08
N GLN A 144 -10.00 -4.28 -3.49
CA GLN A 144 -9.39 -4.75 -4.74
C GLN A 144 -8.08 -5.48 -4.46
N GLY A 145 -7.77 -6.56 -5.21
CA GLY A 145 -6.47 -7.24 -5.21
C GLY A 145 -6.56 -8.76 -5.14
N SER A 146 -7.76 -9.37 -5.07
CA SER A 146 -7.94 -10.82 -5.09
C SER A 146 -9.04 -11.27 -6.07
N ALA A 147 -9.06 -12.56 -6.36
CA ALA A 147 -10.07 -13.16 -7.21
C ALA A 147 -11.49 -13.01 -6.63
N THR A 148 -11.66 -13.32 -5.35
CA THR A 148 -12.97 -13.25 -4.69
C THR A 148 -13.52 -11.84 -4.68
N SER A 149 -12.68 -10.86 -4.40
CA SER A 149 -13.10 -9.47 -4.41
C SER A 149 -13.47 -8.96 -5.80
N LEU A 150 -12.71 -9.37 -6.84
CA LEU A 150 -13.07 -9.07 -8.22
C LEU A 150 -14.46 -9.66 -8.58
N TRP A 151 -14.73 -10.91 -8.19
CA TRP A 151 -15.98 -11.60 -8.53
C TRP A 151 -17.17 -11.13 -7.72
N THR A 152 -16.96 -10.69 -6.47
CA THR A 152 -18.00 -10.15 -5.60
C THR A 152 -18.14 -8.64 -5.67
N GLN A 153 -17.30 -7.99 -6.48
CA GLN A 153 -17.20 -6.53 -6.58
C GLN A 153 -17.01 -5.86 -5.19
N GLY A 154 -16.09 -6.40 -4.40
CA GLY A 154 -15.73 -5.91 -3.07
C GLY A 154 -16.66 -6.33 -1.93
N ALA A 155 -17.76 -7.05 -2.20
CA ALA A 155 -18.72 -7.42 -1.14
C ALA A 155 -18.13 -8.36 -0.09
N ASP A 156 -17.19 -9.23 -0.47
CA ASP A 156 -16.43 -10.09 0.44
C ASP A 156 -15.61 -9.26 1.46
N MET A 157 -14.98 -8.20 1.00
CA MET A 157 -14.17 -7.34 1.88
C MET A 157 -15.05 -6.45 2.77
N ILE A 158 -16.16 -5.93 2.25
CA ILE A 158 -17.15 -5.20 3.07
C ILE A 158 -17.61 -6.05 4.26
N GLY A 159 -17.94 -7.32 4.02
CA GLY A 159 -18.31 -8.24 5.10
C GLY A 159 -17.16 -8.50 6.09
N ALA A 160 -15.95 -8.70 5.59
CA ALA A 160 -14.76 -8.88 6.43
C ALA A 160 -14.44 -7.62 7.27
N GLN A 161 -14.51 -6.41 6.69
CA GLN A 161 -14.32 -5.15 7.40
C GLN A 161 -15.34 -4.96 8.53
N LYS A 162 -16.61 -5.33 8.31
CA LYS A 162 -17.65 -5.29 9.35
C LYS A 162 -17.33 -6.22 10.51
N LEU A 163 -16.93 -7.46 10.22
CA LEU A 163 -16.56 -8.44 11.25
C LEU A 163 -15.28 -8.02 11.99
N LEU A 164 -14.35 -7.36 11.30
CA LEU A 164 -13.15 -6.80 11.92
C LEU A 164 -13.48 -5.63 12.86
N GLY A 165 -14.63 -4.99 12.65
CA GLY A 165 -15.09 -3.84 13.42
C GLY A 165 -14.46 -2.53 12.96
N VAL A 166 -14.24 -2.36 11.64
CA VAL A 166 -13.92 -1.06 11.04
C VAL A 166 -15.08 -0.09 11.27
N GLU A 167 -14.78 1.13 11.67
CA GLU A 167 -15.79 2.15 11.97
C GLU A 167 -15.83 3.27 10.95
N VAL A 168 -14.67 3.63 10.36
CA VAL A 168 -14.55 4.69 9.36
C VAL A 168 -13.55 4.26 8.31
N MET A 169 -13.83 4.55 7.03
CA MET A 169 -12.92 4.31 5.92
C MET A 169 -12.90 5.45 4.90
N THR A 170 -11.79 5.54 4.16
CA THR A 170 -11.67 6.31 2.92
C THR A 170 -11.39 5.37 1.75
N ALA A 171 -10.95 5.86 0.56
CA ALA A 171 -10.88 5.02 -0.63
C ALA A 171 -9.83 5.42 -1.67
N HIS A 172 -9.50 4.43 -2.53
CA HIS A 172 -8.83 4.59 -3.81
C HIS A 172 -9.24 3.47 -4.80
N TRP A 173 -8.71 2.23 -4.66
CA TRP A 173 -9.07 1.12 -5.56
C TRP A 173 -10.51 0.61 -5.37
N GLU A 174 -11.23 1.04 -4.36
CA GLU A 174 -12.68 0.87 -4.27
C GLU A 174 -13.38 1.45 -5.50
N PHE A 175 -12.84 2.55 -6.03
CA PHE A 175 -13.38 3.23 -7.21
C PHE A 175 -13.19 2.42 -8.52
N THR A 176 -12.36 1.40 -8.53
CA THR A 176 -12.19 0.51 -9.69
C THR A 176 -13.49 -0.22 -10.09
N TYR A 177 -14.45 -0.32 -9.17
CA TYR A 177 -15.76 -0.90 -9.45
C TYR A 177 -16.75 0.08 -10.08
N GLY A 178 -16.36 1.34 -10.27
CA GLY A 178 -17.16 2.41 -10.87
C GLY A 178 -18.09 3.12 -9.88
N ALA A 179 -18.48 4.34 -10.24
CA ALA A 179 -19.26 5.24 -9.38
C ALA A 179 -20.55 4.60 -8.87
N GLN A 180 -21.31 3.94 -9.76
CA GLN A 180 -22.59 3.31 -9.40
C GLN A 180 -22.43 2.23 -8.32
N ARG A 181 -21.42 1.34 -8.49
CA ARG A 181 -21.18 0.27 -7.51
C ARG A 181 -20.72 0.82 -6.16
N VAL A 182 -19.87 1.83 -6.16
CA VAL A 182 -19.39 2.45 -4.91
C VAL A 182 -20.55 3.14 -4.19
N GLN A 183 -21.39 3.90 -4.90
CA GLN A 183 -22.58 4.52 -4.31
C GLN A 183 -23.55 3.47 -3.73
N GLN A 184 -23.77 2.36 -4.44
CA GLN A 184 -24.58 1.26 -3.93
C GLN A 184 -23.98 0.66 -2.65
N ALA A 185 -22.68 0.38 -2.64
CA ALA A 185 -21.98 -0.17 -1.48
C ALA A 185 -22.12 0.77 -0.27
N VAL A 186 -21.78 2.05 -0.45
CA VAL A 186 -21.85 3.06 0.63
C VAL A 186 -23.28 3.27 1.12
N GLY A 187 -24.26 3.30 0.23
CA GLY A 187 -25.66 3.58 0.59
C GLY A 187 -26.42 2.40 1.18
N LYS A 188 -26.02 1.15 0.90
CA LYS A 188 -26.83 -0.04 1.26
C LYS A 188 -26.08 -1.13 2.01
N GLU A 189 -24.76 -1.29 1.78
CA GLU A 189 -24.04 -2.48 2.22
C GLU A 189 -23.05 -2.18 3.34
N LEU A 190 -22.43 -1.01 3.33
CA LEU A 190 -21.29 -0.68 4.17
C LEU A 190 -21.65 -0.43 5.64
N ALA A 191 -22.87 0.07 5.91
CA ALA A 191 -23.27 0.35 7.30
C ALA A 191 -23.00 -0.84 8.23
N PRO A 192 -22.44 -0.62 9.44
CA PRO A 192 -22.30 0.66 10.14
C PRO A 192 -21.00 1.45 9.83
N ILE A 193 -20.13 0.99 8.92
CA ILE A 193 -18.89 1.68 8.57
C ILE A 193 -19.23 3.01 7.87
N GLU A 194 -18.64 4.10 8.33
CA GLU A 194 -18.79 5.40 7.69
C GLU A 194 -17.72 5.59 6.61
N PHE A 195 -18.18 5.83 5.38
CA PHE A 195 -17.31 6.16 4.25
C PHE A 195 -17.17 7.67 4.13
N ILE A 196 -15.95 8.19 4.17
CA ILE A 196 -15.68 9.63 4.16
C ILE A 196 -14.62 9.99 3.11
N ALA A 197 -14.87 11.08 2.35
CA ALA A 197 -13.92 11.63 1.38
C ALA A 197 -14.26 13.10 1.10
N GLN A 198 -13.45 14.03 1.58
CA GLN A 198 -13.68 15.46 1.42
C GLN A 198 -13.37 15.97 0.00
N ASN A 199 -12.57 15.24 -0.72
CA ASN A 199 -11.98 15.64 -1.99
C ASN A 199 -12.62 14.97 -3.22
N VAL A 200 -13.73 14.26 -3.04
CA VAL A 200 -14.52 13.70 -4.15
C VAL A 200 -15.78 14.54 -4.34
N LYS A 201 -15.89 15.18 -5.49
CA LYS A 201 -16.96 16.12 -5.81
C LYS A 201 -17.57 15.82 -7.17
N THR A 202 -18.81 16.27 -7.39
CA THR A 202 -19.41 16.25 -8.73
C THR A 202 -18.66 17.21 -9.66
N VAL A 203 -18.54 16.86 -10.94
CA VAL A 203 -17.86 17.73 -11.94
C VAL A 203 -18.65 18.99 -12.21
N ASP A 204 -19.99 18.89 -12.28
CA ASP A 204 -20.84 20.00 -12.73
C ASP A 204 -21.04 21.10 -11.68
N PHE A 205 -21.17 20.72 -10.40
CA PHE A 205 -21.53 21.69 -9.33
C PHE A 205 -20.53 21.71 -8.16
N GLU A 206 -19.49 20.88 -8.20
CA GLU A 206 -18.53 20.70 -7.09
C GLU A 206 -19.19 20.30 -5.76
N ASP A 207 -20.36 19.67 -5.82
CA ASP A 207 -21.04 19.16 -4.64
C ASP A 207 -20.29 17.96 -4.07
N PRO A 208 -20.19 17.81 -2.72
CA PRO A 208 -19.58 16.63 -2.10
C PRO A 208 -20.34 15.36 -2.48
N VAL A 209 -19.64 14.35 -3.00
CA VAL A 209 -20.22 13.02 -3.29
C VAL A 209 -20.37 12.20 -2.01
N PHE A 210 -19.46 12.34 -1.08
CA PHE A 210 -19.44 11.65 0.20
C PHE A 210 -19.37 12.62 1.36
N LYS A 211 -19.66 12.14 2.57
CA LYS A 211 -19.42 12.91 3.79
C LYS A 211 -17.95 13.32 3.85
N PRO A 212 -17.62 14.59 4.08
CA PRO A 212 -16.23 15.03 4.16
C PRO A 212 -15.54 14.58 5.46
N TYR A 213 -16.29 14.44 6.55
CA TYR A 213 -15.79 14.05 7.85
C TYR A 213 -16.89 13.43 8.73
N THR A 214 -16.48 12.83 9.84
CA THR A 214 -17.35 12.39 10.93
C THR A 214 -16.84 12.90 12.28
N LEU A 215 -17.77 13.13 13.22
CA LEU A 215 -17.49 13.51 14.58
C LEU A 215 -17.72 12.32 15.52
N LYS A 216 -16.77 12.04 16.39
CA LYS A 216 -16.81 10.96 17.37
C LYS A 216 -16.54 11.51 18.76
N ASN A 217 -16.87 10.73 19.77
CA ASN A 217 -16.48 10.98 21.16
C ASN A 217 -15.82 9.71 21.71
N VAL A 218 -14.56 9.79 22.08
CA VAL A 218 -13.81 8.70 22.68
C VAL A 218 -13.39 9.08 24.08
N ASN A 219 -13.93 8.37 25.07
CA ASN A 219 -13.65 8.62 26.49
C ASN A 219 -13.84 10.09 26.92
N GLY A 220 -14.89 10.75 26.39
CA GLY A 220 -15.17 12.16 26.67
C GLY A 220 -14.36 13.16 25.84
N VAL A 221 -13.51 12.70 24.95
CA VAL A 221 -12.76 13.55 24.02
C VAL A 221 -13.52 13.66 22.69
N PRO A 222 -14.03 14.85 22.32
CA PRO A 222 -14.62 15.07 21.00
C PRO A 222 -13.51 15.12 19.96
N LEU A 223 -13.63 14.30 18.91
CA LEU A 223 -12.68 14.24 17.81
C LEU A 223 -13.39 14.29 16.46
N ALA A 224 -12.68 14.79 15.45
CA ALA A 224 -13.09 14.75 14.06
C ALA A 224 -12.16 13.84 13.26
N ILE A 225 -12.74 13.04 12.36
CA ILE A 225 -12.00 12.28 11.36
C ILE A 225 -12.41 12.83 9.99
N ILE A 226 -11.49 13.43 9.26
CA ILE A 226 -11.68 13.96 7.92
C ILE A 226 -11.15 12.91 6.93
N GLY A 227 -11.90 12.60 5.86
CA GLY A 227 -11.50 11.64 4.85
C GLY A 227 -10.80 12.32 3.67
N GLN A 228 -9.76 11.68 3.16
CA GLN A 228 -9.03 12.10 1.98
C GLN A 228 -8.82 10.88 1.08
N ALA A 229 -9.63 10.76 0.02
CA ALA A 229 -9.45 9.73 -0.99
C ALA A 229 -8.23 10.04 -1.89
N PHE A 230 -7.75 9.03 -2.63
CA PHE A 230 -6.61 9.21 -3.54
C PHE A 230 -6.87 10.34 -4.56
N PRO A 231 -6.01 11.35 -4.60
CA PRO A 231 -6.29 12.58 -5.35
C PRO A 231 -6.14 12.41 -6.87
N TYR A 232 -5.41 11.40 -7.33
CA TYR A 232 -5.14 11.12 -8.74
C TYR A 232 -5.92 9.91 -9.28
N THR A 233 -7.02 9.55 -8.65
CA THR A 233 -7.91 8.46 -9.06
C THR A 233 -8.25 8.48 -10.57
N PRO A 234 -8.53 9.63 -11.23
CA PRO A 234 -8.82 9.66 -12.68
C PRO A 234 -7.65 9.28 -13.60
N ILE A 235 -6.43 9.20 -13.07
CA ILE A 235 -5.24 8.76 -13.82
C ILE A 235 -5.01 7.26 -13.63
N ALA A 236 -5.33 6.74 -12.44
CA ALA A 236 -5.15 5.35 -12.09
C ALA A 236 -6.22 4.42 -12.70
N HIS A 237 -7.39 4.95 -13.08
CA HIS A 237 -8.53 4.19 -13.58
C HIS A 237 -9.04 4.72 -14.91
N PRO A 238 -9.69 3.90 -15.76
CA PRO A 238 -10.42 4.38 -16.93
C PRO A 238 -11.41 5.46 -16.56
N ARG A 239 -11.33 6.61 -17.24
CA ARG A 239 -12.11 7.81 -16.88
C ARG A 239 -13.63 7.58 -16.90
N TYR A 240 -14.13 6.71 -17.78
CA TYR A 240 -15.56 6.41 -17.87
C TYR A 240 -16.16 5.78 -16.60
N MET A 241 -15.33 5.19 -15.73
CA MET A 241 -15.80 4.58 -14.48
C MET A 241 -16.31 5.61 -13.48
N MET A 242 -15.78 6.84 -13.54
CA MET A 242 -16.08 7.94 -12.61
C MET A 242 -16.11 9.29 -13.32
N SER A 243 -16.69 9.34 -14.52
CA SER A 243 -16.73 10.56 -15.36
C SER A 243 -17.44 11.73 -14.70
N GLU A 244 -18.36 11.47 -13.77
CA GLU A 244 -19.15 12.47 -13.05
C GLU A 244 -18.43 13.04 -11.82
N TRP A 245 -17.25 12.50 -11.45
CA TRP A 245 -16.54 12.88 -10.24
C TRP A 245 -15.20 13.54 -10.54
N SER A 246 -14.89 14.53 -9.73
CA SER A 246 -13.59 15.19 -9.66
C SER A 246 -12.87 14.83 -8.36
N PHE A 247 -11.53 14.83 -8.42
CA PHE A 247 -10.64 14.49 -7.32
C PHE A 247 -9.53 15.55 -7.22
N GLY A 248 -8.76 15.53 -6.16
CA GLY A 248 -7.60 16.40 -5.98
C GLY A 248 -7.14 16.43 -4.52
N ILE A 249 -5.99 17.02 -4.24
CA ILE A 249 -5.48 17.17 -2.87
C ILE A 249 -6.36 18.16 -2.09
N GLN A 250 -6.75 19.27 -2.71
CA GLN A 250 -7.67 20.29 -2.18
C GLN A 250 -7.28 20.81 -0.77
N ASP A 251 -6.01 21.10 -0.55
CA ASP A 251 -5.46 21.52 0.75
C ASP A 251 -6.16 22.78 1.34
N LYS A 252 -6.62 23.71 0.49
CA LYS A 252 -7.37 24.89 0.94
C LYS A 252 -8.76 24.54 1.50
N HIS A 253 -9.48 23.64 0.82
CA HIS A 253 -10.77 23.14 1.29
C HIS A 253 -10.59 22.32 2.58
N LEU A 254 -9.55 21.50 2.64
CA LEU A 254 -9.20 20.76 3.86
C LEU A 254 -8.93 21.70 5.04
N GLN A 255 -8.23 22.84 4.84
CA GLN A 255 -8.05 23.83 5.90
C GLN A 255 -9.39 24.39 6.40
N GLN A 256 -10.33 24.68 5.50
CA GLN A 256 -11.67 25.17 5.89
C GLN A 256 -12.40 24.12 6.75
N LEU A 257 -12.33 22.84 6.38
CA LEU A 257 -12.93 21.75 7.16
C LEU A 257 -12.28 21.59 8.54
N VAL A 258 -10.95 21.70 8.62
CA VAL A 258 -10.23 21.69 9.90
C VAL A 258 -10.71 22.83 10.80
N ASP A 259 -10.80 24.04 10.28
CA ASP A 259 -11.28 25.21 11.02
C ASP A 259 -12.74 25.02 11.47
N GLU A 260 -13.59 24.47 10.60
CA GLU A 260 -14.99 24.14 10.90
C GLU A 260 -15.13 23.13 12.05
N VAL A 261 -14.43 21.99 11.96
CA VAL A 261 -14.55 20.95 13.02
C VAL A 261 -13.94 21.41 14.34
N ARG A 262 -12.91 22.24 14.30
CA ARG A 262 -12.36 22.88 15.50
C ARG A 262 -13.37 23.85 16.13
N ALA A 263 -14.06 24.65 15.34
CA ALA A 263 -15.14 25.54 15.80
C ALA A 263 -16.33 24.74 16.39
N LYS A 264 -16.60 23.53 15.90
CA LYS A 264 -17.57 22.58 16.45
C LYS A 264 -17.10 21.89 17.74
N GLY A 265 -15.88 22.19 18.23
CA GLY A 265 -15.36 21.73 19.52
C GLY A 265 -14.47 20.50 19.45
N ALA A 266 -14.06 20.04 18.26
CA ALA A 266 -13.12 18.93 18.14
C ALA A 266 -11.78 19.26 18.82
N LYS A 267 -11.37 18.42 19.78
CA LYS A 267 -10.10 18.51 20.52
C LYS A 267 -8.98 17.75 19.83
N LEU A 268 -9.33 16.77 19.00
CA LEU A 268 -8.43 16.00 18.17
C LEU A 268 -8.97 16.02 16.74
N VAL A 269 -8.11 16.34 15.76
CA VAL A 269 -8.42 16.25 14.32
C VAL A 269 -7.50 15.24 13.67
N VAL A 270 -8.10 14.21 13.11
CA VAL A 270 -7.45 13.12 12.39
C VAL A 270 -7.78 13.25 10.90
N LEU A 271 -6.77 13.23 10.06
CA LEU A 271 -6.94 13.02 8.62
C LEU A 271 -6.72 11.54 8.32
N LEU A 272 -7.75 10.85 7.86
CA LEU A 272 -7.66 9.50 7.30
C LEU A 272 -7.40 9.65 5.81
N SER A 273 -6.15 9.40 5.39
CA SER A 273 -5.63 9.81 4.09
C SER A 273 -5.22 8.64 3.21
N HIS A 274 -5.52 8.77 1.91
CA HIS A 274 -4.97 7.88 0.89
C HIS A 274 -4.09 8.63 -0.15
N ASN A 275 -3.43 9.69 0.27
CA ASN A 275 -2.59 10.50 -0.64
C ASN A 275 -1.25 9.85 -1.01
N GLY A 276 -0.70 9.02 -0.14
CA GLY A 276 0.70 8.61 -0.12
C GLY A 276 1.54 9.43 0.87
N MET A 277 2.56 8.80 1.45
CA MET A 277 3.28 9.36 2.61
C MET A 277 4.00 10.67 2.29
N ASP A 278 4.65 10.81 1.13
CA ASP A 278 5.34 12.06 0.75
C ASP A 278 4.36 13.23 0.59
N VAL A 279 3.19 12.95 0.01
CA VAL A 279 2.12 13.94 -0.13
C VAL A 279 1.59 14.35 1.24
N ASP A 280 1.39 13.40 2.14
CA ASP A 280 0.91 13.65 3.50
C ASP A 280 1.93 14.43 4.34
N LEU A 281 3.22 14.14 4.21
CA LEU A 281 4.31 14.91 4.84
C LEU A 281 4.29 16.37 4.37
N LYS A 282 4.14 16.60 3.06
CA LYS A 282 4.00 17.95 2.52
C LYS A 282 2.70 18.61 2.98
N LEU A 283 1.58 17.90 2.95
CA LEU A 283 0.27 18.39 3.39
C LEU A 283 0.31 18.86 4.86
N ALA A 284 0.97 18.10 5.72
CA ALA A 284 1.15 18.44 7.13
C ALA A 284 1.90 19.76 7.34
N THR A 285 2.76 20.18 6.40
CA THR A 285 3.41 21.51 6.48
C THR A 285 2.50 22.65 6.08
N ARG A 286 1.43 22.39 5.31
CA ARG A 286 0.57 23.40 4.67
C ARG A 286 -0.75 23.60 5.39
N VAL A 287 -1.36 22.53 5.91
CA VAL A 287 -2.64 22.56 6.61
C VAL A 287 -2.40 22.57 8.12
N ARG A 288 -2.93 23.60 8.79
CA ARG A 288 -2.77 23.79 10.23
C ARG A 288 -3.90 23.14 11.00
N GLY A 289 -3.60 22.69 12.22
CA GLY A 289 -4.63 22.19 13.13
C GLY A 289 -5.03 20.73 12.92
N ILE A 290 -4.36 19.99 12.04
CA ILE A 290 -4.41 18.53 12.01
C ILE A 290 -3.42 18.00 13.04
N ASP A 291 -3.88 17.11 13.95
CA ASP A 291 -3.03 16.49 14.96
C ASP A 291 -2.37 15.20 14.44
N VAL A 292 -3.11 14.43 13.65
CA VAL A 292 -2.70 13.11 13.15
C VAL A 292 -3.10 12.94 11.69
N ILE A 293 -2.19 12.42 10.86
CA ILE A 293 -2.49 11.87 9.54
C ILE A 293 -2.20 10.37 9.60
N LEU A 294 -3.23 9.56 9.32
CA LEU A 294 -3.13 8.13 9.12
C LEU A 294 -3.19 7.88 7.60
N GLY A 295 -2.03 7.60 7.01
CA GLY A 295 -1.82 7.56 5.57
C GLY A 295 -1.91 6.16 4.98
N GLY A 296 -2.09 6.09 3.65
CA GLY A 296 -2.10 4.87 2.83
C GLY A 296 -1.44 5.10 1.48
N HIS A 297 -1.77 4.26 0.48
CA HIS A 297 -1.37 4.32 -0.93
C HIS A 297 0.08 3.89 -1.24
N THR A 298 1.07 4.38 -0.51
CA THR A 298 2.48 4.05 -0.78
C THR A 298 2.93 2.72 -0.17
N HIS A 299 2.06 2.06 0.59
CA HIS A 299 2.31 0.77 1.24
C HIS A 299 3.49 0.77 2.22
N ASP A 300 3.87 1.93 2.73
CA ASP A 300 5.02 2.06 3.61
C ASP A 300 4.70 1.55 5.02
N GLY A 301 5.41 0.52 5.45
CA GLY A 301 5.39 0.06 6.84
C GLY A 301 6.37 0.88 7.67
N VAL A 302 5.93 1.99 8.28
CA VAL A 302 6.83 2.89 9.03
C VAL A 302 6.74 2.63 10.53
N PRO A 303 7.82 2.15 11.16
CA PRO A 303 7.81 1.75 12.58
C PRO A 303 7.44 2.85 13.57
N ALA A 304 7.64 4.12 13.21
CA ALA A 304 7.31 5.27 14.05
C ALA A 304 6.77 6.44 13.22
N PRO A 305 5.85 7.27 13.76
CA PRO A 305 5.35 8.44 13.04
C PRO A 305 6.44 9.47 12.78
N THR A 306 6.36 10.13 11.63
CA THR A 306 7.11 11.36 11.37
C THR A 306 6.37 12.55 11.99
N VAL A 307 7.06 13.33 12.79
CA VAL A 307 6.50 14.54 13.43
C VAL A 307 6.80 15.76 12.55
N VAL A 308 5.76 16.34 11.97
CA VAL A 308 5.87 17.51 11.09
C VAL A 308 5.42 18.76 11.84
N GLY A 309 6.31 19.76 11.93
CA GLY A 309 5.99 21.08 12.49
C GLY A 309 5.39 22.01 11.45
N ASN A 310 4.35 22.77 11.84
CA ASN A 310 3.79 23.87 11.05
C ASN A 310 3.42 25.06 11.94
N ALA A 311 2.88 26.12 11.36
CA ALA A 311 2.48 27.34 12.10
C ALA A 311 1.33 27.10 13.11
N GLY A 312 0.61 26.00 13.02
CA GLY A 312 -0.48 25.63 13.94
C GLY A 312 -0.07 24.62 15.02
N GLY A 313 1.17 24.14 15.01
CA GLY A 313 1.66 23.13 15.97
C GLY A 313 2.43 21.99 15.33
N GLN A 314 2.09 20.76 15.69
CA GLN A 314 2.73 19.54 15.17
C GLN A 314 1.67 18.56 14.69
N THR A 315 1.96 17.88 13.59
CA THR A 315 1.15 16.80 13.03
C THR A 315 1.94 15.50 13.06
N LEU A 316 1.36 14.43 13.58
CA LEU A 316 1.92 13.07 13.50
C LEU A 316 1.50 12.45 12.16
N VAL A 317 2.45 12.00 11.35
CA VAL A 317 2.17 11.31 10.07
C VAL A 317 2.64 9.87 10.19
N ALA A 318 1.73 8.90 10.03
CA ALA A 318 1.99 7.47 10.13
C ALA A 318 1.39 6.73 8.94
N ASN A 319 2.00 5.61 8.53
CA ASN A 319 1.50 4.72 7.50
C ASN A 319 1.62 3.26 7.98
N ALA A 320 0.58 2.45 7.75
CA ALA A 320 0.46 1.11 8.32
C ALA A 320 0.77 -0.03 7.32
N GLY A 321 1.58 0.23 6.30
CA GLY A 321 1.98 -0.79 5.33
C GLY A 321 0.84 -1.23 4.43
N SER A 322 0.76 -2.54 4.14
CA SER A 322 -0.23 -3.08 3.21
C SER A 322 -0.55 -4.56 3.47
N ASN A 323 -1.44 -5.15 2.65
CA ASN A 323 -1.79 -6.58 2.61
C ASN A 323 -2.26 -7.16 3.97
N GLY A 324 -2.79 -6.31 4.86
CA GLY A 324 -3.17 -6.72 6.20
C GLY A 324 -2.01 -7.18 7.09
N LYS A 325 -0.76 -6.92 6.64
CA LYS A 325 0.46 -7.32 7.32
C LYS A 325 0.67 -6.64 8.66
N PHE A 326 0.10 -5.46 8.85
CA PHE A 326 0.29 -4.65 10.05
C PHE A 326 -1.03 -4.13 10.64
N LEU A 327 -1.00 -3.87 11.94
CA LEU A 327 -1.96 -3.05 12.66
C LEU A 327 -1.23 -1.87 13.30
N GLY A 328 -1.53 -0.65 12.86
CA GLY A 328 -1.10 0.56 13.53
C GLY A 328 -1.90 0.78 14.82
N VAL A 329 -1.22 1.01 15.94
CA VAL A 329 -1.84 1.34 17.23
C VAL A 329 -1.28 2.67 17.70
N LEU A 330 -2.12 3.69 17.73
CA LEU A 330 -1.77 5.04 18.18
C LEU A 330 -2.59 5.39 19.42
N ASP A 331 -1.94 5.44 20.57
CA ASP A 331 -2.50 5.92 21.81
C ASP A 331 -2.12 7.39 22.04
N LEU A 332 -3.09 8.22 22.36
CA LEU A 332 -2.96 9.67 22.52
C LEU A 332 -3.40 10.12 23.91
N GLU A 333 -2.61 10.96 24.55
CA GLU A 333 -3.04 11.74 25.71
C GLU A 333 -3.56 13.10 25.21
N VAL A 334 -4.88 13.28 25.19
CA VAL A 334 -5.54 14.52 24.75
C VAL A 334 -6.00 15.30 25.97
N LYS A 335 -5.54 16.56 26.08
CA LYS A 335 -5.90 17.52 27.14
C LYS A 335 -6.62 18.73 26.55
N THR A 336 -6.99 19.69 27.38
CA THR A 336 -7.70 20.92 26.96
C THR A 336 -6.94 21.66 25.84
N GLY A 337 -5.61 21.60 25.82
CA GLY A 337 -4.75 22.24 24.81
C GLY A 337 -4.38 21.38 23.60
N GLY A 338 -5.02 20.23 23.38
CA GLY A 338 -4.72 19.29 22.31
C GLY A 338 -3.91 18.07 22.74
N VAL A 339 -3.15 17.48 21.82
CA VAL A 339 -2.33 16.29 22.07
C VAL A 339 -1.15 16.64 22.99
N ALA A 340 -1.12 16.07 24.19
CA ALA A 340 -0.07 16.26 25.19
C ALA A 340 1.03 15.20 25.11
N GLY A 341 0.71 14.01 24.59
CA GLY A 341 1.65 12.91 24.41
C GLY A 341 1.05 11.81 23.54
N TYR A 342 1.90 10.92 23.04
CA TYR A 342 1.46 9.77 22.25
C TYR A 342 2.38 8.57 22.45
N ARG A 343 1.84 7.39 22.15
CA ARG A 343 2.60 6.16 21.90
C ARG A 343 2.12 5.56 20.59
N TYR A 344 3.04 5.09 19.77
CA TYR A 344 2.75 4.42 18.51
C TYR A 344 3.44 3.07 18.45
N ARG A 345 2.75 2.09 17.88
CA ARG A 345 3.29 0.79 17.52
C ARG A 345 2.71 0.37 16.19
N LEU A 346 3.56 -0.09 15.28
CA LEU A 346 3.15 -0.80 14.08
C LEU A 346 3.38 -2.29 14.33
N LEU A 347 2.30 -3.00 14.64
CA LEU A 347 2.34 -4.40 15.05
C LEU A 347 2.24 -5.31 13.81
N PRO A 348 3.24 -6.14 13.51
CA PRO A 348 3.14 -7.10 12.42
C PRO A 348 2.17 -8.24 12.82
N VAL A 349 1.33 -8.66 11.87
CA VAL A 349 0.38 -9.76 12.03
C VAL A 349 1.05 -11.05 11.57
N PHE A 350 1.62 -11.84 12.48
CA PHE A 350 2.19 -13.15 12.18
C PHE A 350 1.15 -14.24 12.38
N ALA A 351 0.86 -15.00 11.32
CA ALA A 351 -0.19 -16.02 11.34
C ALA A 351 0.11 -17.19 12.28
N ASN A 352 1.38 -17.50 12.53
CA ASN A 352 1.79 -18.54 13.45
C ASN A 352 1.91 -18.08 14.93
N LEU A 353 1.87 -16.76 15.18
CA LEU A 353 1.91 -16.21 16.55
C LEU A 353 0.54 -15.76 17.05
N LEU A 354 -0.42 -15.59 16.16
CA LEU A 354 -1.79 -15.16 16.48
C LEU A 354 -2.76 -16.27 16.08
N PRO A 355 -3.65 -16.74 16.96
CA PRO A 355 -4.67 -17.70 16.57
C PRO A 355 -5.63 -17.06 15.55
N ALA A 356 -6.14 -17.84 14.62
CA ALA A 356 -7.19 -17.37 13.73
C ALA A 356 -8.49 -17.14 14.51
N ASP A 357 -9.12 -15.98 14.34
CA ASP A 357 -10.45 -15.71 14.90
C ASP A 357 -11.48 -16.64 14.25
N PRO A 358 -12.23 -17.44 15.02
CA PRO A 358 -13.08 -18.46 14.45
C PRO A 358 -14.30 -17.92 13.69
N GLU A 359 -14.78 -16.73 14.00
CA GLU A 359 -15.89 -16.10 13.28
C GLU A 359 -15.42 -15.60 11.92
N MET A 360 -14.33 -14.87 11.90
CA MET A 360 -13.71 -14.40 10.67
C MET A 360 -13.25 -15.56 9.78
N ALA A 361 -12.66 -16.61 10.36
CA ALA A 361 -12.25 -17.80 9.60
C ALA A 361 -13.45 -18.47 8.90
N ARG A 362 -14.57 -18.66 9.60
CA ARG A 362 -15.80 -19.20 8.99
C ARG A 362 -16.34 -18.30 7.88
N TYR A 363 -16.29 -17.00 8.06
CA TYR A 363 -16.70 -16.04 7.03
C TYR A 363 -15.84 -16.19 5.76
N ILE A 364 -14.51 -16.20 5.93
CA ILE A 364 -13.55 -16.37 4.83
C ILE A 364 -13.78 -17.70 4.11
N ASP A 365 -13.95 -18.79 4.86
CA ASP A 365 -14.26 -20.09 4.28
C ASP A 365 -15.56 -20.08 3.47
N GLY A 366 -16.61 -19.42 3.98
CA GLY A 366 -17.88 -19.27 3.28
C GLY A 366 -17.75 -18.49 1.96
N VAL A 367 -17.01 -17.39 1.95
CA VAL A 367 -16.72 -16.60 0.75
C VAL A 367 -15.93 -17.43 -0.28
N ARG A 368 -14.95 -18.21 0.15
CA ARG A 368 -14.02 -18.93 -0.73
C ARG A 368 -14.53 -20.30 -1.18
N ALA A 369 -15.41 -20.92 -0.42
CA ALA A 369 -15.89 -22.28 -0.68
C ALA A 369 -16.44 -22.50 -2.10
N PRO A 370 -17.28 -21.60 -2.68
CA PRO A 370 -17.78 -21.77 -4.05
C PRO A 370 -16.70 -21.77 -5.13
N HIS A 371 -15.53 -21.20 -4.82
CA HIS A 371 -14.43 -20.96 -5.76
C HIS A 371 -13.20 -21.80 -5.47
N ARG A 372 -13.18 -22.57 -4.37
CA ARG A 372 -12.01 -23.26 -3.84
C ARG A 372 -11.28 -24.11 -4.89
N ALA A 373 -12.00 -24.99 -5.57
CA ALA A 373 -11.40 -25.87 -6.58
C ALA A 373 -10.70 -25.09 -7.71
N LYS A 374 -11.28 -23.95 -8.12
CA LYS A 374 -10.69 -23.07 -9.13
C LYS A 374 -9.47 -22.32 -8.60
N LEU A 375 -9.54 -21.80 -7.38
CA LEU A 375 -8.47 -21.01 -6.75
C LEU A 375 -7.23 -21.86 -6.43
N GLU A 376 -7.44 -23.09 -5.92
CA GLU A 376 -6.37 -24.01 -5.53
C GLU A 376 -5.74 -24.76 -6.71
N GLU A 377 -6.24 -24.57 -7.94
CA GLU A 377 -5.68 -25.19 -9.13
C GLU A 377 -4.21 -24.79 -9.30
N LYS A 378 -3.32 -25.81 -9.32
CA LYS A 378 -1.89 -25.64 -9.51
C LYS A 378 -1.57 -25.39 -10.99
N LEU A 379 -0.91 -24.28 -11.30
CA LEU A 379 -0.54 -23.89 -12.65
C LEU A 379 0.94 -24.22 -12.95
N ALA A 380 1.82 -24.00 -11.97
CA ALA A 380 3.25 -24.26 -12.08
C ALA A 380 3.86 -24.46 -10.68
N VAL A 381 5.18 -24.72 -10.62
CA VAL A 381 6.00 -24.70 -9.40
C VAL A 381 7.14 -23.72 -9.62
N THR A 382 7.49 -22.92 -8.63
CA THR A 382 8.64 -22.03 -8.70
C THR A 382 9.87 -22.63 -8.04
N GLU A 383 11.03 -22.53 -8.71
CA GLU A 383 12.34 -22.89 -8.13
C GLU A 383 13.03 -21.70 -7.47
N GLY A 384 12.55 -20.50 -7.72
CA GLY A 384 13.06 -19.27 -7.14
C GLY A 384 12.01 -18.49 -6.36
N LEU A 385 12.44 -17.49 -5.61
CA LEU A 385 11.55 -16.54 -4.93
C LEU A 385 10.78 -15.72 -5.97
N LEU A 386 9.44 -15.68 -5.87
CA LEU A 386 8.60 -14.77 -6.64
C LEU A 386 8.08 -13.66 -5.74
N TYR A 387 8.20 -12.42 -6.18
CA TYR A 387 7.74 -11.23 -5.45
C TYR A 387 7.44 -10.05 -6.38
N ARG A 388 6.65 -9.13 -5.87
CA ARG A 388 6.31 -7.85 -6.55
C ARG A 388 6.33 -6.75 -5.50
N ARG A 389 7.41 -6.05 -5.35
CA ARG A 389 7.48 -4.88 -4.47
C ARG A 389 8.79 -4.12 -4.68
N GLY A 390 8.71 -2.79 -4.72
CA GLY A 390 9.82 -1.86 -4.91
C GLY A 390 9.66 -1.03 -6.19
N ASN A 391 10.45 0.02 -6.33
CA ASN A 391 10.30 1.00 -7.42
C ASN A 391 10.45 0.41 -8.83
N PHE A 392 11.16 -0.70 -8.95
CA PHE A 392 11.43 -1.35 -10.24
C PHE A 392 10.92 -2.80 -10.25
N ASN A 393 11.42 -3.61 -11.17
CA ASN A 393 10.95 -4.95 -11.46
C ASN A 393 11.23 -5.95 -10.34
N GLY A 394 10.24 -6.80 -10.02
CA GLY A 394 10.38 -7.99 -9.17
C GLY A 394 10.29 -9.28 -9.98
N THR A 395 10.53 -10.43 -9.35
CA THR A 395 10.56 -11.72 -10.04
C THR A 395 9.18 -12.17 -10.54
N PHE A 396 8.09 -11.82 -9.83
CA PHE A 396 6.74 -12.07 -10.35
C PHE A 396 6.35 -11.08 -11.45
N ASP A 397 6.81 -9.81 -11.37
CA ASP A 397 6.65 -8.86 -12.47
C ASP A 397 7.37 -9.35 -13.73
N GLN A 398 8.62 -9.88 -13.59
CA GLN A 398 9.34 -10.46 -14.70
C GLN A 398 8.59 -11.63 -15.35
N LEU A 399 7.95 -12.48 -14.54
CA LEU A 399 7.12 -13.56 -15.04
C LEU A 399 5.95 -13.04 -15.89
N ILE A 400 5.28 -11.97 -15.46
CA ILE A 400 4.20 -11.33 -16.22
C ILE A 400 4.73 -10.75 -17.54
N LEU A 401 5.90 -10.09 -17.52
CA LEU A 401 6.54 -9.52 -18.69
C LEU A 401 6.95 -10.60 -19.69
N ASP A 402 7.53 -11.70 -19.22
CA ASP A 402 7.91 -12.84 -20.05
C ASP A 402 6.68 -13.50 -20.71
N ALA A 403 5.58 -13.61 -19.96
CA ALA A 403 4.32 -14.13 -20.48
C ALA A 403 3.76 -13.24 -21.59
N LEU A 404 3.74 -11.92 -21.36
CA LEU A 404 3.31 -10.94 -22.37
C LEU A 404 4.14 -11.03 -23.64
N MET A 405 5.47 -11.03 -23.52
CA MET A 405 6.35 -11.11 -24.69
C MET A 405 6.17 -12.43 -25.45
N THR A 406 6.13 -13.55 -24.75
CA THR A 406 6.04 -14.88 -25.35
C THR A 406 4.68 -15.11 -26.00
N VAL A 407 3.60 -14.86 -25.29
CA VAL A 407 2.24 -15.20 -25.77
C VAL A 407 1.74 -14.20 -26.81
N LYS A 408 2.10 -12.91 -26.67
CA LYS A 408 1.70 -11.86 -27.63
C LYS A 408 2.71 -11.67 -28.79
N GLY A 409 3.88 -12.31 -28.75
CA GLY A 409 4.91 -12.14 -29.77
C GLY A 409 5.49 -10.72 -29.81
N ALA A 410 5.67 -10.09 -28.66
CA ALA A 410 6.18 -8.73 -28.53
C ALA A 410 7.70 -8.69 -28.34
N GLU A 411 8.33 -7.60 -28.79
CA GLU A 411 9.76 -7.32 -28.60
C GLU A 411 10.02 -6.76 -27.18
N ILE A 412 9.06 -5.98 -26.66
CA ILE A 412 9.10 -5.30 -25.37
C ILE A 412 7.76 -5.53 -24.66
N ALA A 413 7.78 -5.64 -23.36
CA ALA A 413 6.57 -5.67 -22.54
C ALA A 413 6.56 -4.55 -21.51
N PHE A 414 5.38 -3.97 -21.28
CA PHE A 414 5.10 -3.05 -20.19
C PHE A 414 4.05 -3.65 -19.25
N SER A 415 4.32 -3.60 -17.95
CA SER A 415 3.37 -3.95 -16.91
C SER A 415 3.23 -2.77 -15.96
N PRO A 416 2.01 -2.38 -15.56
CA PRO A 416 1.83 -1.26 -14.64
C PRO A 416 2.61 -1.44 -13.33
N GLY A 417 3.06 -0.34 -12.78
CA GLY A 417 3.76 -0.30 -11.49
C GLY A 417 2.82 -0.46 -10.29
N PHE A 418 1.92 -1.45 -10.35
CA PHE A 418 1.05 -1.75 -9.22
C PHE A 418 1.84 -2.26 -8.02
N ARG A 419 1.42 -1.88 -6.80
CA ARG A 419 2.13 -2.23 -5.56
C ARG A 419 1.54 -3.43 -4.83
N TRP A 420 0.32 -3.86 -5.18
CA TRP A 420 -0.27 -5.07 -4.60
C TRP A 420 0.39 -6.34 -5.16
N GLY A 421 0.17 -7.45 -4.49
CA GLY A 421 0.70 -8.75 -4.82
C GLY A 421 1.26 -9.45 -3.59
N THR A 422 1.60 -10.71 -3.76
CA THR A 422 2.12 -11.59 -2.71
C THR A 422 3.44 -12.21 -3.14
N SER A 423 4.14 -12.86 -2.21
CA SER A 423 5.38 -13.58 -2.51
C SER A 423 5.18 -15.10 -2.43
N LEU A 424 6.00 -15.85 -3.19
CA LEU A 424 6.07 -17.29 -3.15
C LEU A 424 7.52 -17.72 -2.92
N LEU A 425 7.73 -18.70 -2.03
CA LEU A 425 9.05 -19.23 -1.75
C LEU A 425 9.47 -20.28 -2.77
N PRO A 426 10.78 -20.54 -2.94
CA PRO A 426 11.25 -21.65 -3.76
C PRO A 426 10.64 -22.99 -3.33
N GLY A 427 10.07 -23.71 -4.31
CA GLY A 427 9.33 -24.97 -4.12
C GLY A 427 7.82 -24.81 -3.99
N ASP A 428 7.30 -23.59 -3.87
CA ASP A 428 5.85 -23.36 -3.77
C ASP A 428 5.16 -23.60 -5.12
N ALA A 429 3.93 -24.09 -5.06
CA ALA A 429 3.05 -24.16 -6.21
C ALA A 429 2.48 -22.77 -6.50
N VAL A 430 2.60 -22.32 -7.74
CA VAL A 430 1.87 -21.17 -8.25
C VAL A 430 0.45 -21.62 -8.57
N THR A 431 -0.51 -21.23 -7.74
CA THR A 431 -1.93 -21.54 -7.95
C THR A 431 -2.62 -20.44 -8.74
N ARG A 432 -3.86 -20.70 -9.18
CA ARG A 432 -4.70 -19.66 -9.77
C ARG A 432 -4.95 -18.50 -8.79
N ASP A 433 -5.10 -18.79 -7.51
CA ASP A 433 -5.24 -17.78 -6.46
C ASP A 433 -4.03 -16.83 -6.44
N HIS A 434 -2.82 -17.39 -6.38
CA HIS A 434 -1.58 -16.61 -6.44
C HIS A 434 -1.44 -15.78 -7.72
N LEU A 435 -1.91 -16.31 -8.87
CA LEU A 435 -1.94 -15.55 -10.11
C LEU A 435 -2.93 -14.38 -10.03
N MET A 436 -4.11 -14.60 -9.47
CA MET A 436 -5.12 -13.55 -9.30
C MET A 436 -4.69 -12.50 -8.28
N ASP A 437 -3.98 -12.86 -7.21
CA ASP A 437 -3.37 -11.89 -6.28
C ASP A 437 -2.42 -10.89 -6.97
N GLN A 438 -1.89 -11.23 -8.14
CA GLN A 438 -1.00 -10.38 -8.92
C GLN A 438 -1.73 -9.60 -10.01
N THR A 439 -2.89 -10.07 -10.46
CA THR A 439 -3.49 -9.63 -11.72
C THR A 439 -4.97 -9.27 -11.64
N ALA A 440 -5.64 -9.50 -10.52
CA ALA A 440 -7.07 -9.21 -10.38
C ALA A 440 -7.36 -7.71 -10.42
N ILE A 441 -7.94 -7.27 -11.55
CA ILE A 441 -8.32 -5.88 -11.82
C ILE A 441 -9.55 -5.84 -12.71
N THR A 442 -10.33 -4.77 -12.66
CA THR A 442 -11.59 -4.63 -13.41
C THR A 442 -11.42 -4.28 -14.90
N TYR A 443 -10.23 -3.83 -15.29
CA TYR A 443 -9.86 -3.56 -16.68
C TYR A 443 -8.60 -4.34 -17.09
N PRO A 444 -8.67 -5.69 -17.14
CA PRO A 444 -7.52 -6.58 -17.21
C PRO A 444 -6.94 -6.78 -18.61
N TYR A 445 -7.44 -6.07 -19.60
CA TYR A 445 -7.18 -6.36 -21.00
C TYR A 445 -5.70 -6.20 -21.36
N THR A 446 -5.21 -7.12 -22.19
CA THR A 446 -3.86 -7.04 -22.75
C THR A 446 -3.89 -6.35 -24.11
N THR A 447 -2.86 -5.57 -24.39
CA THR A 447 -2.70 -4.84 -25.65
C THR A 447 -1.43 -5.30 -26.37
N LEU A 448 -1.39 -5.07 -27.68
CA LEU A 448 -0.18 -5.17 -28.50
C LEU A 448 -0.16 -3.93 -29.39
N ASN A 449 0.75 -3.02 -29.11
CA ASN A 449 0.87 -1.74 -29.77
C ASN A 449 2.20 -1.64 -30.52
N GLU A 450 2.26 -0.74 -31.50
CA GLU A 450 3.49 -0.34 -32.17
C GLU A 450 3.89 1.05 -31.70
N PHE A 451 5.01 1.16 -30.99
CA PHE A 451 5.56 2.44 -30.51
C PHE A 451 6.93 2.70 -31.09
N THR A 452 7.20 3.95 -31.42
CA THR A 452 8.56 4.39 -31.77
C THR A 452 9.45 4.43 -30.52
N GLY A 453 10.77 4.37 -30.71
CA GLY A 453 11.69 4.50 -29.57
C GLY A 453 11.54 5.82 -28.81
N GLU A 454 11.16 6.90 -29.50
CA GLU A 454 10.83 8.19 -28.88
C GLU A 454 9.58 8.10 -28.00
N GLN A 455 8.51 7.45 -28.46
CA GLN A 455 7.29 7.22 -27.68
C GLN A 455 7.56 6.36 -26.45
N ILE A 456 8.36 5.29 -26.60
CA ILE A 456 8.79 4.44 -25.49
C ILE A 456 9.52 5.27 -24.43
N LYS A 457 10.46 6.13 -24.87
CA LYS A 457 11.17 7.02 -23.95
C LYS A 457 10.21 7.98 -23.25
N ALA A 458 9.28 8.58 -23.97
CA ALA A 458 8.30 9.53 -23.41
C ALA A 458 7.42 8.87 -22.32
N ILE A 459 6.95 7.64 -22.54
CA ILE A 459 6.20 6.86 -21.55
C ILE A 459 7.03 6.63 -20.27
N LEU A 460 8.29 6.21 -20.45
CA LEU A 460 9.18 5.96 -19.31
C LEU A 460 9.50 7.24 -18.52
N GLU A 461 9.70 8.37 -19.20
CA GLU A 461 9.97 9.67 -18.58
C GLU A 461 8.76 10.16 -17.77
N ASP A 462 7.54 10.03 -18.32
CA ASP A 462 6.30 10.42 -17.67
C ASP A 462 6.05 9.64 -16.39
N VAL A 463 6.14 8.29 -16.46
CA VAL A 463 5.99 7.45 -15.27
C VAL A 463 7.10 7.69 -14.25
N CYS A 464 8.33 7.95 -14.71
CA CYS A 464 9.46 8.27 -13.85
C CYS A 464 9.24 9.61 -13.10
N ASP A 465 8.55 10.58 -13.72
CA ASP A 465 8.21 11.85 -13.08
C ASP A 465 7.18 11.66 -11.95
N ASN A 466 6.26 10.71 -12.11
CA ASN A 466 5.29 10.38 -11.05
C ASN A 466 5.94 9.87 -9.75
N LEU A 467 7.13 9.25 -9.85
CA LEU A 467 7.89 8.78 -8.68
C LEU A 467 8.89 9.81 -8.16
N PHE A 468 9.58 10.49 -9.09
CA PHE A 468 10.77 11.27 -8.78
C PHE A 468 10.58 12.77 -9.07
N ASN A 469 9.36 13.26 -9.05
CA ASN A 469 9.14 14.70 -9.03
C ASN A 469 9.56 15.26 -7.66
N PRO A 470 10.38 16.32 -7.60
CA PRO A 470 10.82 16.90 -6.33
C PRO A 470 9.67 17.55 -5.54
N ASP A 471 8.54 17.84 -6.18
CA ASP A 471 7.31 18.26 -5.53
C ASP A 471 6.38 17.06 -5.30
N PRO A 472 6.17 16.60 -4.03
CA PRO A 472 5.28 15.49 -3.73
C PRO A 472 3.85 15.66 -4.26
N TYR A 473 3.37 16.89 -4.40
CA TYR A 473 2.03 17.17 -4.97
C TYR A 473 1.93 16.86 -6.47
N LEU A 474 3.02 16.57 -7.13
CA LEU A 474 3.07 16.15 -8.53
C LEU A 474 3.43 14.65 -8.67
N GLN A 475 3.67 13.95 -7.57
CA GLN A 475 3.86 12.50 -7.55
C GLN A 475 2.49 11.82 -7.61
N GLN A 476 2.13 11.32 -8.79
CA GLN A 476 0.80 10.75 -9.04
C GLN A 476 0.64 9.28 -8.61
N GLY A 477 1.62 8.76 -7.88
CA GLY A 477 1.59 7.41 -7.30
C GLY A 477 1.99 6.29 -8.25
N GLY A 478 1.91 5.06 -7.76
CA GLY A 478 2.42 3.88 -8.43
C GLY A 478 3.94 3.74 -8.30
N ASP A 479 4.46 2.59 -8.73
CA ASP A 479 5.88 2.37 -8.97
C ASP A 479 6.21 2.62 -10.44
N MET A 480 7.50 2.49 -10.83
CA MET A 480 7.90 2.56 -12.23
C MET A 480 7.16 1.48 -13.04
N VAL A 481 6.76 1.80 -14.26
CA VAL A 481 6.30 0.77 -15.20
C VAL A 481 7.36 -0.32 -15.31
N ARG A 482 6.94 -1.58 -15.17
CA ARG A 482 7.83 -2.73 -15.32
C ARG A 482 8.12 -2.94 -16.79
N VAL A 483 9.39 -3.13 -17.13
CA VAL A 483 9.84 -3.22 -18.53
C VAL A 483 10.48 -4.58 -18.75
N GLY A 484 9.99 -5.33 -19.74
CA GLY A 484 10.56 -6.60 -20.19
C GLY A 484 11.20 -6.49 -21.56
N GLY A 485 12.29 -7.24 -21.79
CA GLY A 485 13.00 -7.33 -23.06
C GLY A 485 13.97 -6.19 -23.35
N MET A 486 13.88 -5.08 -22.62
CA MET A 486 14.69 -3.88 -22.85
C MET A 486 15.44 -3.48 -21.57
N THR A 487 16.69 -3.05 -21.72
CA THR A 487 17.46 -2.41 -20.63
C THR A 487 17.56 -0.90 -20.88
N TYR A 488 17.67 -0.13 -19.80
CA TYR A 488 17.83 1.32 -19.85
C TYR A 488 18.56 1.85 -18.61
N ALA A 489 18.98 3.10 -18.68
CA ALA A 489 19.51 3.83 -17.50
C ALA A 489 18.48 4.84 -17.02
N CYS A 490 18.36 4.98 -15.68
CA CYS A 490 17.50 5.94 -15.02
C CYS A 490 18.30 6.78 -14.03
N ASP A 491 18.28 8.11 -14.17
CA ASP A 491 18.78 9.06 -13.17
C ASP A 491 17.61 9.81 -12.53
N PRO A 492 17.13 9.38 -11.35
CA PRO A 492 15.99 9.99 -10.66
C PRO A 492 16.12 11.49 -10.37
N ARG A 493 17.35 12.00 -10.30
CA ARG A 493 17.64 13.41 -9.94
C ARG A 493 17.45 14.38 -11.10
N GLN A 494 17.38 13.88 -12.34
CA GLN A 494 17.23 14.71 -13.52
C GLN A 494 15.79 15.23 -13.66
N LYS A 495 15.61 16.23 -14.51
CA LYS A 495 14.28 16.69 -14.91
C LYS A 495 13.64 15.69 -15.88
N ILE A 496 12.32 15.71 -15.96
CA ILE A 496 11.56 14.96 -16.97
C ILE A 496 12.14 15.22 -18.38
N GLY A 497 12.25 14.16 -19.16
CA GLY A 497 12.89 14.15 -20.49
C GLY A 497 14.39 13.82 -20.48
N ALA A 498 15.06 13.91 -19.32
CA ALA A 498 16.49 13.62 -19.15
C ALA A 498 16.79 12.49 -18.14
N ARG A 499 15.75 11.88 -17.54
CA ARG A 499 15.92 10.77 -16.59
C ARG A 499 16.26 9.45 -17.26
N ILE A 500 15.68 9.19 -18.47
CA ILE A 500 15.81 7.92 -19.16
C ILE A 500 16.83 8.04 -20.30
N SER A 501 17.80 7.14 -20.30
CA SER A 501 18.87 7.10 -21.30
C SER A 501 19.35 5.67 -21.56
N ASP A 502 20.23 5.47 -22.53
CA ASP A 502 20.87 4.19 -22.88
C ASP A 502 19.87 3.03 -23.02
N MET A 503 18.74 3.27 -23.67
CA MET A 503 17.73 2.23 -23.96
C MET A 503 18.30 1.23 -24.96
N ARG A 504 18.26 -0.08 -24.63
CA ARG A 504 18.81 -1.16 -25.49
C ARG A 504 17.87 -2.34 -25.55
N LEU A 505 17.63 -2.84 -26.75
CA LEU A 505 16.90 -4.06 -27.04
C LEU A 505 17.88 -5.09 -27.65
N GLY A 506 18.04 -6.24 -27.00
CA GLY A 506 19.03 -7.25 -27.42
C GLY A 506 20.45 -6.70 -27.53
N GLY A 507 20.85 -5.77 -26.65
CA GLY A 507 22.13 -5.09 -26.63
C GLY A 507 22.32 -3.97 -27.66
N LYS A 508 21.38 -3.79 -28.61
CA LYS A 508 21.42 -2.71 -29.61
C LYS A 508 20.66 -1.48 -29.12
N PRO A 509 21.15 -0.26 -29.41
CA PRO A 509 20.43 0.96 -29.09
C PRO A 509 19.01 0.97 -29.67
N VAL A 510 18.03 1.40 -28.88
CA VAL A 510 16.67 1.69 -29.34
C VAL A 510 16.69 2.97 -30.15
N ALA A 511 16.37 2.88 -31.45
CA ALA A 511 16.34 4.03 -32.35
C ALA A 511 15.04 4.82 -32.18
N ALA A 512 15.13 6.14 -32.05
CA ALA A 512 14.01 7.02 -31.76
C ALA A 512 12.85 6.89 -32.77
N ASN A 513 13.18 6.74 -34.06
CA ASN A 513 12.23 6.70 -35.16
C ASN A 513 11.86 5.26 -35.64
N ARG A 514 12.45 4.23 -35.05
CA ARG A 514 12.08 2.84 -35.32
C ARG A 514 10.88 2.42 -34.50
N THR A 515 9.97 1.69 -35.11
CA THR A 515 8.80 1.10 -34.45
C THR A 515 9.14 -0.26 -33.85
N TYR A 516 8.62 -0.52 -32.63
CA TYR A 516 8.78 -1.75 -31.88
C TYR A 516 7.41 -2.28 -31.46
N LYS A 517 7.24 -3.60 -31.42
CA LYS A 517 6.04 -4.26 -30.91
C LYS A 517 6.10 -4.30 -29.37
N VAL A 518 5.19 -3.61 -28.73
CA VAL A 518 5.10 -3.49 -27.27
C VAL A 518 3.81 -4.09 -26.78
N ALA A 519 3.91 -5.15 -25.96
CA ALA A 519 2.75 -5.68 -25.24
C ALA A 519 2.55 -4.96 -23.92
N GLY A 520 1.30 -4.77 -23.53
CA GLY A 520 0.92 -4.17 -22.24
C GLY A 520 -0.35 -4.78 -21.67
N TRP A 521 -0.77 -4.33 -20.51
CA TRP A 521 -2.05 -4.70 -19.90
C TRP A 521 -2.58 -3.59 -18.99
N ALA A 522 -3.84 -3.73 -18.57
CA ALA A 522 -4.57 -2.75 -17.79
C ALA A 522 -4.60 -1.34 -18.43
N PRO A 523 -5.04 -1.23 -19.70
CA PRO A 523 -5.12 0.05 -20.38
C PRO A 523 -6.22 0.90 -19.77
N VAL A 524 -5.90 2.17 -19.46
CA VAL A 524 -6.89 3.15 -18.99
C VAL A 524 -7.65 3.83 -20.14
N ALA A 525 -7.28 3.56 -21.37
CA ALA A 525 -7.96 4.08 -22.56
C ALA A 525 -9.37 3.51 -22.70
N GLU A 526 -10.31 4.37 -23.08
CA GLU A 526 -11.70 3.99 -23.35
C GLU A 526 -11.79 3.02 -24.53
N GLY A 527 -12.70 2.01 -24.42
CA GLY A 527 -12.93 1.03 -25.48
C GLY A 527 -11.84 -0.04 -25.63
N ALA A 528 -10.86 -0.06 -24.74
CA ALA A 528 -9.85 -1.11 -24.75
C ALA A 528 -10.48 -2.49 -24.56
N SER A 529 -10.05 -3.45 -25.37
CA SER A 529 -10.52 -4.85 -25.34
C SER A 529 -9.35 -5.79 -25.61
N GLY A 530 -9.48 -7.03 -25.19
CA GLY A 530 -8.46 -8.06 -25.37
C GLY A 530 -8.61 -9.19 -24.37
N GLU A 531 -7.71 -10.17 -24.43
CA GLU A 531 -7.66 -11.21 -23.41
C GLU A 531 -7.22 -10.63 -22.07
N PRO A 532 -7.81 -11.11 -20.96
CA PRO A 532 -7.36 -10.69 -19.64
C PRO A 532 -5.92 -11.15 -19.38
N ILE A 533 -5.15 -10.34 -18.65
CA ILE A 533 -3.75 -10.63 -18.29
C ILE A 533 -3.58 -11.98 -17.60
N TRP A 534 -4.49 -12.37 -16.71
CA TRP A 534 -4.42 -13.67 -16.04
C TRP A 534 -4.50 -14.85 -17.03
N SER A 535 -5.23 -14.74 -18.14
CA SER A 535 -5.28 -15.79 -19.18
C SER A 535 -3.94 -15.91 -19.91
N ILE A 536 -3.30 -14.81 -20.21
CA ILE A 536 -1.97 -14.76 -20.83
C ILE A 536 -0.92 -15.41 -19.93
N VAL A 537 -0.90 -15.00 -18.64
CA VAL A 537 0.06 -15.54 -17.67
C VAL A 537 -0.24 -17.00 -17.37
N GLU A 538 -1.50 -17.41 -17.28
CA GLU A 538 -1.88 -18.82 -17.11
C GLU A 538 -1.39 -19.68 -18.28
N THR A 539 -1.56 -19.23 -19.52
CA THR A 539 -1.06 -19.91 -20.72
C THR A 539 0.45 -20.13 -20.63
N TYR A 540 1.19 -19.11 -20.22
CA TYR A 540 2.63 -19.19 -20.02
C TYR A 540 3.01 -20.17 -18.91
N LEU A 541 2.35 -20.11 -17.74
CA LEU A 541 2.59 -20.98 -16.59
C LEU A 541 2.36 -22.47 -16.93
N ARG A 542 1.27 -22.78 -17.63
CA ARG A 542 0.95 -24.14 -18.06
C ARG A 542 1.96 -24.71 -19.06
N ALA A 543 2.52 -23.88 -19.90
CA ALA A 543 3.56 -24.28 -20.85
C ALA A 543 4.91 -24.56 -20.16
N HIS A 544 5.22 -23.80 -19.09
CA HIS A 544 6.53 -23.87 -18.43
C HIS A 544 6.52 -24.61 -17.08
N ARG A 545 5.45 -25.18 -16.65
CA ARG A 545 5.21 -25.99 -15.43
C ARG A 545 6.20 -25.82 -14.25
N THR A 546 7.48 -25.62 -14.52
CA THR A 546 8.55 -25.32 -13.56
C THR A 546 9.20 -24.00 -13.95
N LEU A 547 9.27 -23.07 -13.00
CA LEU A 547 9.76 -21.71 -13.21
C LEU A 547 11.14 -21.58 -12.59
N ALA A 548 12.18 -21.71 -13.43
CA ALA A 548 13.54 -21.45 -13.01
C ALA A 548 13.78 -19.95 -12.71
N PRO A 549 14.67 -19.63 -11.75
CA PRO A 549 15.06 -18.24 -11.50
C PRO A 549 15.58 -17.57 -12.77
N ARG A 550 15.11 -16.34 -13.01
CA ARG A 550 15.52 -15.56 -14.18
C ARG A 550 16.17 -14.26 -13.76
N ARG A 551 17.04 -13.74 -14.62
CA ARG A 551 17.58 -12.40 -14.48
C ARG A 551 16.44 -11.39 -14.71
N LEU A 552 16.35 -10.40 -13.81
CA LEU A 552 15.40 -9.30 -13.94
C LEU A 552 15.89 -8.28 -15.00
N ASP A 553 14.95 -7.78 -15.77
CA ASP A 553 15.15 -6.61 -16.62
C ASP A 553 15.04 -5.34 -15.76
N LEU A 554 16.14 -4.98 -15.09
CA LEU A 554 16.21 -3.81 -14.23
C LEU A 554 16.86 -2.63 -14.95
N PRO A 555 16.43 -1.39 -14.67
CA PRO A 555 17.20 -0.24 -15.11
C PRO A 555 18.53 -0.14 -14.37
N ARG A 556 19.53 0.42 -15.03
CA ARG A 556 20.75 0.88 -14.37
C ARG A 556 20.48 2.23 -13.72
N VAL A 557 20.29 2.24 -12.40
CA VAL A 557 20.07 3.48 -11.64
C VAL A 557 21.38 4.26 -11.54
N ILE A 558 21.34 5.53 -11.96
CA ILE A 558 22.51 6.41 -12.01
C ILE A 558 22.46 7.44 -10.88
N GLY A 559 23.63 7.72 -10.29
CA GLY A 559 23.81 8.83 -9.34
C GLY A 559 23.14 8.66 -7.99
N MET A 560 22.74 7.42 -7.66
CA MET A 560 22.07 7.08 -6.40
C MET A 560 22.95 6.22 -5.47
N GLN A 561 24.27 6.17 -5.71
CA GLN A 561 25.20 5.43 -4.87
C GLN A 561 25.14 5.96 -3.43
N GLY A 562 24.91 5.04 -2.47
CA GLY A 562 24.76 5.38 -1.06
C GLY A 562 23.41 5.98 -0.68
N ASN A 563 22.42 5.97 -1.57
CA ASN A 563 21.05 6.33 -1.21
C ASN A 563 20.46 5.24 -0.32
N PRO A 564 19.96 5.55 0.90
CA PRO A 564 19.46 4.55 1.85
C PRO A 564 18.17 3.84 1.38
N GLY A 565 17.51 4.35 0.34
CA GLY A 565 16.36 3.74 -0.32
C GLY A 565 16.74 2.81 -1.49
N LEU A 566 18.02 2.51 -1.69
CA LEU A 566 18.54 1.61 -2.72
C LEU A 566 19.49 0.61 -2.09
N ALA A 567 19.13 -0.69 -2.09
CA ALA A 567 19.94 -1.79 -1.58
C ALA A 567 21.00 -2.25 -2.59
#